data_05224b7a0316de24e674945644dc30e1
#
_entry.id   05224b7a0316de24e674945644dc30e1
#
_cell.length_a   1.000
_cell.length_b   1.000
_cell.length_c   1.000
_cell.angle_alpha   90.00
_cell.angle_beta   90.00
_cell.angle_gamma   90.00
#
_symmetry.space_group_name_H-M   'P 1'
#
loop_
_entity.id
_entity.type
_entity.pdbx_description
1 polymer ?
#
loop_
_entity_poly.entity_id
_entity_poly.type
_entity_poly.pdbx_seq_one_letter_code
_entity_poly.pdbx_strand_id
1 'polypeptide(L)'
;MVSYLYVSAPAKTVYEMFKQRKGFDIGYDRFIELYHTIPEKACICELAEDQLILKSALVNNIYKDIERRQGGRKFYIPSVDEILDYSENGYPTKSASYQRLGRFLLDEIKVSDAVKDQVLFFIYKECSMDGRMSAIMENLNQKGIQFNDEQLEKFTKLIMEANNNTRMLEFRGYTPNEISGAVWPFATGKPHTAMPNSFVPTAMPMQPASARKIYPNDPCPCGSGKKYKKCCGRR
;
A
#
# COMPACT_ATOMS: atom_id res chain seq x y z
N MET A 1 -8.13 -6.23 -10.88
CA MET A 1 -8.57 -5.20 -9.93
C MET A 1 -9.15 -5.77 -8.64
N VAL A 2 -10.20 -6.60 -8.67
CA VAL A 2 -10.80 -7.23 -7.46
C VAL A 2 -9.72 -7.86 -6.56
N SER A 3 -8.75 -8.54 -7.16
CA SER A 3 -7.62 -9.15 -6.47
C SER A 3 -6.72 -8.15 -5.72
N TYR A 4 -6.61 -6.93 -6.21
CA TYR A 4 -5.80 -5.88 -5.58
C TYR A 4 -6.57 -5.10 -4.50
N LEU A 5 -7.89 -4.99 -4.64
CA LEU A 5 -8.70 -4.24 -3.68
C LEU A 5 -9.13 -5.06 -2.46
N TYR A 6 -9.29 -6.38 -2.62
CA TYR A 6 -9.93 -7.18 -1.58
C TYR A 6 -9.19 -8.47 -1.23
N VAL A 7 -8.40 -9.05 -2.15
CA VAL A 7 -7.82 -10.40 -2.10
C VAL A 7 -8.89 -11.50 -2.06
N SER A 8 -9.94 -11.31 -1.27
CA SER A 8 -11.11 -12.17 -1.20
C SER A 8 -12.37 -11.30 -1.16
N ALA A 9 -13.38 -11.65 -1.95
CA ALA A 9 -14.66 -10.96 -1.92
C ALA A 9 -15.81 -11.92 -2.31
N PRO A 10 -17.02 -11.75 -1.74
CA PRO A 10 -18.19 -12.49 -2.20
C PRO A 10 -18.38 -12.34 -3.70
N ALA A 11 -18.70 -13.41 -4.41
CA ALA A 11 -18.95 -13.38 -5.85
C ALA A 11 -20.06 -12.39 -6.19
N LYS A 12 -21.03 -12.21 -5.30
CA LYS A 12 -22.09 -11.21 -5.43
C LYS A 12 -21.55 -9.77 -5.45
N THR A 13 -20.51 -9.47 -4.65
CA THR A 13 -19.85 -8.15 -4.68
C THR A 13 -19.23 -7.87 -6.05
N VAL A 14 -18.60 -8.86 -6.64
CA VAL A 14 -18.02 -8.75 -7.99
C VAL A 14 -19.11 -8.63 -9.05
N TYR A 15 -20.19 -9.38 -8.92
CA TYR A 15 -21.35 -9.26 -9.80
C TYR A 15 -21.94 -7.84 -9.78
N GLU A 16 -22.07 -7.20 -8.60
CA GLU A 16 -22.55 -5.81 -8.51
C GLU A 16 -21.63 -4.81 -9.24
N MET A 17 -20.33 -5.09 -9.32
CA MET A 17 -19.42 -4.27 -10.15
C MET A 17 -19.73 -4.40 -11.64
N PHE A 18 -20.00 -5.61 -12.12
CA PHE A 18 -20.37 -5.84 -13.52
C PHE A 18 -21.70 -5.22 -13.88
N LYS A 19 -22.67 -5.20 -12.98
CA LYS A 19 -23.99 -4.57 -13.20
C LYS A 19 -23.91 -3.08 -13.52
N GLN A 20 -22.85 -2.40 -13.13
CA GLN A 20 -22.65 -0.99 -13.47
C GLN A 20 -22.36 -0.78 -14.96
N ARG A 21 -21.99 -1.82 -15.70
CA ARG A 21 -21.65 -1.70 -17.12
C ARG A 21 -22.95 -1.59 -17.96
N LYS A 22 -22.98 -0.59 -18.82
CA LYS A 22 -24.08 -0.46 -19.79
C LYS A 22 -24.19 -1.71 -20.65
N GLY A 23 -25.38 -2.28 -20.73
CA GLY A 23 -25.67 -3.49 -21.52
C GLY A 23 -25.32 -4.82 -20.79
N PHE A 24 -24.94 -4.76 -19.51
CA PHE A 24 -24.83 -5.97 -18.70
C PHE A 24 -26.22 -6.35 -18.16
N ASP A 25 -26.82 -7.36 -18.76
CA ASP A 25 -28.20 -7.82 -18.47
C ASP A 25 -28.23 -9.34 -18.29
N ILE A 26 -27.43 -9.84 -17.34
CA ILE A 26 -27.45 -11.25 -16.95
C ILE A 26 -27.73 -11.39 -15.47
N GLY A 27 -28.49 -12.43 -15.08
CA GLY A 27 -28.74 -12.77 -13.69
C GLY A 27 -27.47 -13.28 -12.98
N TYR A 28 -27.52 -13.30 -11.65
CA TYR A 28 -26.40 -13.76 -10.83
C TYR A 28 -26.00 -15.22 -11.14
N ASP A 29 -26.99 -16.12 -11.26
CA ASP A 29 -26.73 -17.53 -11.55
C ASP A 29 -26.00 -17.70 -12.89
N ARG A 30 -26.45 -16.96 -13.92
CA ARG A 30 -25.78 -16.98 -15.22
C ARG A 30 -24.36 -16.39 -15.16
N PHE A 31 -24.13 -15.38 -14.33
CA PHE A 31 -22.79 -14.85 -14.08
C PHE A 31 -21.85 -15.92 -13.49
N ILE A 32 -22.33 -16.69 -12.51
CA ILE A 32 -21.58 -17.80 -11.91
C ILE A 32 -21.30 -18.91 -12.92
N GLU A 33 -22.32 -19.31 -13.71
CA GLU A 33 -22.12 -20.28 -14.78
C GLU A 33 -21.03 -19.84 -15.77
N LEU A 34 -21.08 -18.59 -16.23
CA LEU A 34 -20.08 -18.02 -17.14
C LEU A 34 -18.69 -18.00 -16.49
N TYR A 35 -18.60 -17.72 -15.19
CA TYR A 35 -17.33 -17.75 -14.48
C TYR A 35 -16.67 -19.14 -14.59
N HIS A 36 -17.45 -20.22 -14.46
CA HIS A 36 -16.95 -21.59 -14.60
C HIS A 36 -16.52 -21.96 -16.03
N THR A 37 -16.91 -21.20 -17.05
CA THR A 37 -16.41 -21.41 -18.42
C THR A 37 -15.05 -20.77 -18.70
N ILE A 38 -14.56 -19.92 -17.79
CA ILE A 38 -13.25 -19.28 -17.96
C ILE A 38 -12.15 -20.33 -17.79
N PRO A 39 -11.22 -20.47 -18.75
CA PRO A 39 -10.13 -21.41 -18.61
C PRO A 39 -9.32 -21.14 -17.32
N GLU A 40 -8.99 -22.18 -16.60
CA GLU A 40 -8.28 -22.08 -15.30
C GLU A 40 -7.00 -21.22 -15.38
N LYS A 41 -6.27 -21.32 -16.51
CA LYS A 41 -5.04 -20.55 -16.75
C LYS A 41 -5.29 -19.05 -16.91
N ALA A 42 -6.50 -18.66 -17.29
CA ALA A 42 -6.89 -17.25 -17.45
C ALA A 42 -7.48 -16.68 -16.14
N CYS A 43 -7.81 -17.53 -15.18
CA CYS A 43 -8.45 -17.14 -13.94
C CYS A 43 -7.39 -16.94 -12.84
N ILE A 44 -7.21 -15.70 -12.39
CA ILE A 44 -6.30 -15.37 -11.27
C ILE A 44 -6.95 -15.58 -9.90
N CYS A 45 -8.28 -15.69 -9.85
CA CYS A 45 -9.05 -16.00 -8.64
C CYS A 45 -9.63 -17.41 -8.73
N GLU A 46 -9.92 -17.99 -7.60
CA GLU A 46 -10.69 -19.23 -7.44
C GLU A 46 -12.03 -18.91 -6.80
N LEU A 47 -13.08 -19.53 -7.29
CA LEU A 47 -14.41 -19.46 -6.69
C LEU A 47 -14.56 -20.60 -5.69
N ALA A 48 -14.57 -20.29 -4.41
CA ALA A 48 -14.76 -21.21 -3.33
C ALA A 48 -15.87 -20.72 -2.39
N GLU A 49 -16.86 -21.53 -2.10
CA GLU A 49 -17.96 -21.23 -1.16
C GLU A 49 -18.60 -19.83 -1.40
N ASP A 50 -18.89 -19.50 -2.65
CA ASP A 50 -19.45 -18.20 -3.07
C ASP A 50 -18.49 -17.00 -2.88
N GLN A 51 -17.19 -17.24 -2.68
CA GLN A 51 -16.15 -16.22 -2.61
C GLN A 51 -15.15 -16.37 -3.77
N LEU A 52 -14.80 -15.25 -4.36
CA LEU A 52 -13.70 -15.14 -5.30
C LEU A 52 -12.43 -14.78 -4.53
N ILE A 53 -11.51 -15.75 -4.47
CA ILE A 53 -10.25 -15.63 -3.70
C ILE A 53 -9.08 -15.61 -4.67
N LEU A 54 -8.16 -14.68 -4.49
CA LEU A 54 -6.91 -14.63 -5.26
C LEU A 54 -6.11 -15.92 -5.07
N LYS A 55 -5.78 -16.64 -6.15
CA LYS A 55 -5.09 -17.94 -6.08
C LYS A 55 -3.78 -17.89 -5.28
N SER A 56 -3.01 -16.82 -5.41
CA SER A 56 -1.78 -16.64 -4.63
C SER A 56 -2.03 -16.50 -3.12
N ALA A 57 -3.21 -16.07 -2.71
CA ALA A 57 -3.57 -15.90 -1.31
C ALA A 57 -4.19 -17.16 -0.67
N LEU A 58 -4.50 -18.16 -1.48
CA LEU A 58 -4.87 -19.50 -0.99
C LEU A 58 -3.68 -20.24 -0.36
N VAL A 59 -2.48 -19.96 -0.86
CA VAL A 59 -1.25 -20.50 -0.28
C VAL A 59 -1.13 -20.03 1.17
N ASN A 60 -1.00 -20.98 2.09
CA ASN A 60 -0.93 -20.74 3.54
C ASN A 60 -2.16 -20.00 4.13
N ASN A 61 -3.29 -20.01 3.43
CA ASN A 61 -4.53 -19.34 3.88
C ASN A 61 -4.36 -17.84 4.20
N ILE A 62 -3.48 -17.13 3.50
CA ILE A 62 -3.20 -15.70 3.71
C ILE A 62 -4.48 -14.85 3.63
N TYR A 63 -5.42 -15.23 2.77
CA TYR A 63 -6.71 -14.52 2.65
C TYR A 63 -7.49 -14.48 3.96
N LYS A 64 -7.44 -15.52 4.80
CA LYS A 64 -8.13 -15.54 6.11
C LYS A 64 -7.58 -14.52 7.09
N ASP A 65 -6.27 -14.29 7.08
CA ASP A 65 -5.64 -13.28 7.92
C ASP A 65 -6.01 -11.87 7.44
N ILE A 66 -6.11 -11.69 6.13
CA ILE A 66 -6.55 -10.44 5.51
C ILE A 66 -8.02 -10.17 5.86
N GLU A 67 -8.92 -11.15 5.70
CA GLU A 67 -10.33 -11.04 6.06
C GLU A 67 -10.53 -10.68 7.55
N ARG A 68 -9.73 -11.28 8.43
CA ARG A 68 -9.77 -10.97 9.86
C ARG A 68 -9.39 -9.51 10.14
N ARG A 69 -8.37 -8.97 9.46
CA ARG A 69 -7.98 -7.55 9.55
C ARG A 69 -9.02 -6.61 8.94
N GLN A 70 -9.63 -7.02 7.83
CA GLN A 70 -10.70 -6.26 7.17
C GLN A 70 -11.94 -6.08 8.03
N GLY A 71 -12.20 -7.01 8.95
CA GLY A 71 -13.38 -6.99 9.82
C GLY A 71 -14.70 -7.09 9.04
N GLY A 72 -15.79 -6.63 9.64
CA GLY A 72 -17.16 -6.69 9.08
C GLY A 72 -17.52 -5.52 8.14
N ARG A 73 -16.56 -4.75 7.60
CA ARG A 73 -16.86 -3.60 6.74
C ARG A 73 -17.53 -4.06 5.44
N LYS A 74 -18.39 -3.21 4.89
CA LYS A 74 -18.89 -3.39 3.53
C LYS A 74 -17.75 -3.24 2.53
N PHE A 75 -17.86 -3.90 1.39
CA PHE A 75 -16.93 -3.73 0.28
C PHE A 75 -17.20 -2.41 -0.42
N TYR A 76 -16.17 -1.66 -0.74
CA TYR A 76 -16.26 -0.54 -1.66
C TYR A 76 -16.52 -1.07 -3.07
N ILE A 77 -17.47 -0.48 -3.78
CA ILE A 77 -17.74 -0.84 -5.17
C ILE A 77 -17.20 0.27 -6.07
N PRO A 78 -16.07 0.03 -6.77
CA PRO A 78 -15.47 1.03 -7.65
C PRO A 78 -16.36 1.28 -8.86
N SER A 79 -16.32 2.52 -9.38
CA SER A 79 -16.98 2.85 -10.64
C SER A 79 -16.35 2.12 -11.83
N VAL A 80 -17.07 2.05 -12.95
CA VAL A 80 -16.54 1.46 -14.19
C VAL A 80 -15.27 2.18 -14.66
N ASP A 81 -15.26 3.51 -14.60
CA ASP A 81 -14.10 4.32 -15.00
C ASP A 81 -12.89 4.08 -14.12
N GLU A 82 -13.12 3.88 -12.81
CA GLU A 82 -12.06 3.53 -11.88
C GLU A 82 -11.51 2.12 -12.17
N ILE A 83 -12.40 1.14 -12.45
CA ILE A 83 -12.00 -0.21 -12.83
C ILE A 83 -11.13 -0.20 -14.09
N LEU A 84 -11.51 0.56 -15.10
CA LEU A 84 -10.77 0.67 -16.35
C LEU A 84 -9.41 1.34 -16.14
N ASP A 85 -9.35 2.46 -15.39
CA ASP A 85 -8.10 3.15 -15.08
C ASP A 85 -7.08 2.21 -14.42
N TYR A 86 -7.49 1.46 -13.39
CA TYR A 86 -6.62 0.47 -12.76
C TYR A 86 -6.22 -0.68 -13.67
N SER A 87 -7.11 -1.14 -14.55
CA SER A 87 -6.82 -2.28 -15.43
C SER A 87 -5.82 -1.93 -16.53
N GLU A 88 -5.86 -0.70 -17.01
CA GLU A 88 -5.00 -0.19 -18.07
C GLU A 88 -3.64 0.27 -17.54
N ASN A 89 -3.62 0.93 -16.40
CA ASN A 89 -2.44 1.64 -15.91
C ASN A 89 -1.81 0.98 -14.67
N GLY A 90 -2.53 0.09 -13.98
CA GLY A 90 -2.06 -0.59 -12.77
C GLY A 90 -2.13 0.28 -11.49
N TYR A 91 -2.37 1.58 -11.61
CA TYR A 91 -2.51 2.52 -10.50
C TYR A 91 -3.50 3.64 -10.86
N PRO A 92 -4.03 4.43 -9.90
CA PRO A 92 -5.10 5.42 -10.17
C PRO A 92 -4.54 6.68 -10.84
N THR A 93 -4.39 6.67 -12.17
CA THR A 93 -3.84 7.81 -12.94
C THR A 93 -4.71 9.06 -12.87
N LYS A 94 -6.01 8.90 -12.68
CA LYS A 94 -6.98 9.98 -12.55
C LYS A 94 -7.04 10.60 -11.15
N SER A 95 -6.39 9.99 -10.16
CA SER A 95 -6.31 10.55 -8.81
C SER A 95 -5.46 11.81 -8.77
N ALA A 96 -6.02 12.90 -8.21
CA ALA A 96 -5.31 14.17 -8.10
C ALA A 96 -4.01 14.08 -7.28
N SER A 97 -3.96 13.21 -6.27
CA SER A 97 -2.75 12.98 -5.47
C SER A 97 -1.65 12.32 -6.30
N TYR A 98 -1.98 11.29 -7.08
CA TYR A 98 -1.01 10.63 -7.98
C TYR A 98 -0.57 11.54 -9.12
N GLN A 99 -1.46 12.38 -9.64
CA GLN A 99 -1.09 13.38 -10.65
C GLN A 99 -0.11 14.43 -10.10
N ARG A 100 -0.29 14.89 -8.84
CA ARG A 100 0.66 15.82 -8.21
C ARG A 100 2.01 15.15 -7.97
N LEU A 101 2.01 13.92 -7.48
CA LEU A 101 3.22 13.13 -7.28
C LEU A 101 3.96 12.89 -8.61
N GLY A 102 3.21 12.54 -9.67
CA GLY A 102 3.77 12.35 -11.01
C GLY A 102 4.41 13.62 -11.58
N ARG A 103 3.75 14.78 -11.42
CA ARG A 103 4.32 16.09 -11.81
C ARG A 103 5.59 16.40 -11.03
N PHE A 104 5.62 16.16 -9.74
CA PHE A 104 6.83 16.34 -8.95
C PHE A 104 8.00 15.50 -9.48
N LEU A 105 7.76 14.21 -9.81
CA LEU A 105 8.78 13.33 -10.37
C LEU A 105 9.28 13.82 -11.73
N LEU A 106 8.40 14.32 -12.60
CA LEU A 106 8.77 14.85 -13.91
C LEU A 106 9.46 16.21 -13.84
N ASP A 107 8.88 17.15 -13.09
CA ASP A 107 9.26 18.55 -13.14
C ASP A 107 10.43 18.90 -12.22
N GLU A 108 10.54 18.26 -11.07
CA GLU A 108 11.57 18.55 -10.08
C GLU A 108 12.67 17.50 -10.00
N ILE A 109 12.32 16.23 -10.13
CA ILE A 109 13.30 15.14 -10.11
C ILE A 109 13.83 14.84 -11.52
N LYS A 110 13.10 15.25 -12.58
CA LYS A 110 13.48 15.11 -13.98
C LYS A 110 13.63 13.65 -14.44
N VAL A 111 12.81 12.76 -13.91
CA VAL A 111 12.74 11.38 -14.41
C VAL A 111 12.00 11.31 -15.75
N SER A 112 12.21 10.24 -16.51
CA SER A 112 11.42 9.98 -17.72
C SER A 112 10.01 9.51 -17.39
N ASP A 113 9.06 9.63 -18.33
CA ASP A 113 7.70 9.13 -18.17
C ASP A 113 7.65 7.65 -17.78
N ALA A 114 8.47 6.82 -18.42
CA ALA A 114 8.54 5.39 -18.13
C ALA A 114 8.99 5.12 -16.67
N VAL A 115 9.95 5.88 -16.16
CA VAL A 115 10.41 5.76 -14.77
C VAL A 115 9.33 6.28 -13.82
N LYS A 116 8.69 7.42 -14.14
CA LYS A 116 7.56 7.96 -13.38
C LYS A 116 6.47 6.91 -13.18
N ASP A 117 6.02 6.25 -14.26
CA ASP A 117 4.93 5.26 -14.19
C ASP A 117 5.32 4.05 -13.36
N GLN A 118 6.56 3.55 -13.48
CA GLN A 118 7.07 2.48 -12.63
C GLN A 118 7.12 2.87 -11.15
N VAL A 119 7.54 4.08 -10.84
CA VAL A 119 7.60 4.60 -9.46
C VAL A 119 6.20 4.76 -8.89
N LEU A 120 5.27 5.36 -9.63
CA LEU A 120 3.89 5.55 -9.19
C LEU A 120 3.16 4.22 -8.97
N PHE A 121 3.38 3.25 -9.86
CA PHE A 121 2.85 1.90 -9.67
C PHE A 121 3.40 1.22 -8.41
N PHE A 122 4.71 1.35 -8.16
CA PHE A 122 5.32 0.79 -6.94
C PHE A 122 4.79 1.46 -5.69
N ILE A 123 4.69 2.80 -5.67
CA ILE A 123 4.10 3.56 -4.57
C ILE A 123 2.66 3.13 -4.32
N TYR A 124 1.86 2.98 -5.38
CA TYR A 124 0.49 2.50 -5.27
C TYR A 124 0.44 1.12 -4.61
N LYS A 125 1.27 0.18 -5.03
CA LYS A 125 1.33 -1.16 -4.42
C LYS A 125 1.66 -1.10 -2.94
N GLU A 126 2.67 -0.33 -2.55
CA GLU A 126 3.04 -0.18 -1.14
C GLU A 126 1.90 0.46 -0.35
N CYS A 127 1.33 1.57 -0.82
CA CYS A 127 0.22 2.26 -0.15
C CYS A 127 -1.05 1.41 -0.07
N SER A 128 -1.34 0.57 -1.07
CA SER A 128 -2.53 -0.29 -1.06
C SER A 128 -2.47 -1.44 -0.05
N MET A 129 -1.27 -1.79 0.42
CA MET A 129 -1.03 -2.87 1.39
C MET A 129 -0.64 -2.32 2.77
N ASP A 130 0.63 -2.02 2.99
CA ASP A 130 1.17 -1.61 4.29
C ASP A 130 1.78 -0.20 4.30
N GLY A 131 1.97 0.41 3.12
CA GLY A 131 2.49 1.79 3.00
C GLY A 131 3.91 1.99 3.53
N ARG A 132 4.82 1.03 3.35
CA ARG A 132 6.17 1.10 3.92
C ARG A 132 7.05 2.13 3.20
N MET A 133 7.28 3.28 3.84
CA MET A 133 8.15 4.34 3.32
C MET A 133 9.57 3.82 3.03
N SER A 134 10.11 2.94 3.86
CA SER A 134 11.44 2.36 3.65
C SER A 134 11.55 1.61 2.32
N ALA A 135 10.53 0.81 1.95
CA ALA A 135 10.49 0.10 0.68
C ALA A 135 10.37 1.07 -0.51
N ILE A 136 9.60 2.15 -0.37
CA ILE A 136 9.50 3.20 -1.39
C ILE A 136 10.86 3.86 -1.60
N MET A 137 11.52 4.27 -0.52
CA MET A 137 12.85 4.91 -0.59
C MET A 137 13.91 3.97 -1.18
N GLU A 138 13.88 2.69 -0.82
CA GLU A 138 14.78 1.68 -1.39
C GLU A 138 14.56 1.53 -2.91
N ASN A 139 13.32 1.44 -3.36
CA ASN A 139 13.01 1.36 -4.79
C ASN A 139 13.49 2.60 -5.56
N LEU A 140 13.33 3.80 -4.98
CA LEU A 140 13.82 5.05 -5.59
C LEU A 140 15.35 5.04 -5.69
N ASN A 141 16.05 4.63 -4.62
CA ASN A 141 17.52 4.52 -4.61
C ASN A 141 18.02 3.52 -5.67
N GLN A 142 17.35 2.38 -5.83
CA GLN A 142 17.68 1.38 -6.88
C GLN A 142 17.53 1.95 -8.30
N LYS A 143 16.66 2.94 -8.48
CA LYS A 143 16.48 3.68 -9.75
C LYS A 143 17.41 4.89 -9.89
N GLY A 144 18.31 5.10 -8.92
CA GLY A 144 19.22 6.25 -8.91
C GLY A 144 18.56 7.58 -8.58
N ILE A 145 17.33 7.56 -8.05
CA ILE A 145 16.60 8.77 -7.66
C ILE A 145 17.04 9.17 -6.25
N GLN A 146 17.60 10.35 -6.13
CA GLN A 146 18.03 10.96 -4.87
C GLN A 146 17.35 12.32 -4.69
N PHE A 147 17.07 12.68 -3.47
CA PHE A 147 16.44 13.95 -3.10
C PHE A 147 17.41 14.81 -2.29
N ASN A 148 17.39 16.11 -2.51
CA ASN A 148 17.87 17.06 -1.50
C ASN A 148 16.82 17.21 -0.38
N ASP A 149 17.17 17.95 0.69
CA ASP A 149 16.31 18.05 1.88
C ASP A 149 14.92 18.66 1.55
N GLU A 150 14.87 19.70 0.71
CA GLU A 150 13.62 20.33 0.29
C GLU A 150 12.74 19.38 -0.55
N GLN A 151 13.35 18.67 -1.50
CA GLN A 151 12.67 17.69 -2.33
C GLN A 151 12.16 16.52 -1.49
N LEU A 152 12.93 16.08 -0.49
CA LEU A 152 12.53 14.99 0.41
C LEU A 152 11.31 15.40 1.27
N GLU A 153 11.30 16.63 1.80
CA GLU A 153 10.15 17.13 2.55
C GLU A 153 8.90 17.19 1.68
N LYS A 154 9.03 17.73 0.47
CA LYS A 154 7.91 17.82 -0.49
C LYS A 154 7.42 16.44 -0.91
N PHE A 155 8.33 15.53 -1.25
CA PHE A 155 8.02 14.14 -1.59
C PHE A 155 7.26 13.45 -0.48
N THR A 156 7.70 13.61 0.78
CA THR A 156 7.05 13.02 1.94
C THR A 156 5.60 13.49 2.07
N LYS A 157 5.33 14.80 1.90
CA LYS A 157 3.97 15.36 1.93
C LYS A 157 3.10 14.75 0.80
N LEU A 158 3.65 14.64 -0.41
CA LEU A 158 2.95 14.05 -1.56
C LEU A 158 2.65 12.56 -1.37
N ILE A 159 3.59 11.80 -0.79
CA ILE A 159 3.35 10.39 -0.46
C ILE A 159 2.26 10.24 0.60
N MET A 160 2.28 11.04 1.65
CA MET A 160 1.23 11.02 2.68
C MET A 160 -0.15 11.30 2.07
N GLU A 161 -0.23 12.28 1.17
CA GLU A 161 -1.46 12.59 0.45
C GLU A 161 -1.89 11.43 -0.46
N ALA A 162 -0.97 10.85 -1.22
CA ALA A 162 -1.23 9.68 -2.06
C ALA A 162 -1.72 8.50 -1.22
N ASN A 163 -1.06 8.19 -0.11
CA ASN A 163 -1.45 7.12 0.81
C ASN A 163 -2.87 7.31 1.35
N ASN A 164 -3.20 8.53 1.81
CA ASN A 164 -4.53 8.83 2.35
C ASN A 164 -5.66 8.74 1.30
N ASN A 165 -5.33 8.82 0.03
CA ASN A 165 -6.26 8.70 -1.09
C ASN A 165 -6.10 7.38 -1.87
N THR A 166 -5.29 6.45 -1.40
CA THR A 166 -5.13 5.12 -2.00
C THR A 166 -6.17 4.15 -1.46
N ARG A 167 -6.78 3.37 -2.34
CA ARG A 167 -7.65 2.26 -1.99
C ARG A 167 -6.85 1.18 -1.27
N MET A 168 -7.20 0.89 -0.03
CA MET A 168 -6.46 -0.06 0.79
C MET A 168 -7.17 -1.40 0.90
N LEU A 169 -6.38 -2.46 0.80
CA LEU A 169 -6.82 -3.84 0.97
C LEU A 169 -7.47 -4.05 2.35
N GLU A 170 -6.83 -3.56 3.41
CA GLU A 170 -7.30 -3.70 4.79
C GLU A 170 -8.65 -3.01 5.03
N PHE A 171 -8.97 -2.00 4.22
CA PHE A 171 -10.22 -1.26 4.32
C PHE A 171 -11.28 -1.71 3.32
N ARG A 172 -11.11 -2.88 2.72
CA ARG A 172 -12.03 -3.41 1.69
C ARG A 172 -12.26 -2.44 0.54
N GLY A 173 -11.17 -1.80 0.07
CA GLY A 173 -11.17 -0.87 -1.05
C GLY A 173 -11.53 0.58 -0.70
N TYR A 174 -11.83 0.91 0.56
CA TYR A 174 -11.95 2.30 0.97
C TYR A 174 -10.56 2.93 1.16
N THR A 175 -10.50 4.25 0.99
CA THR A 175 -9.30 5.03 1.31
C THR A 175 -9.27 5.40 2.80
N PRO A 176 -8.10 5.69 3.40
CA PRO A 176 -8.01 6.24 4.75
C PRO A 176 -8.87 7.49 4.96
N ASN A 177 -8.90 8.39 3.98
CA ASN A 177 -9.70 9.61 4.04
C ASN A 177 -11.21 9.31 4.09
N GLU A 178 -11.70 8.35 3.31
CA GLU A 178 -13.11 7.95 3.35
C GLU A 178 -13.51 7.33 4.69
N ILE A 179 -12.59 6.61 5.33
CA ILE A 179 -12.84 6.01 6.64
C ILE A 179 -12.78 7.06 7.76
N SER A 180 -11.81 8.00 7.71
CA SER A 180 -11.64 9.06 8.70
C SER A 180 -12.73 10.12 8.61
N GLY A 181 -13.19 10.43 7.40
CA GLY A 181 -14.22 11.43 7.10
C GLY A 181 -15.65 10.90 7.22
N ALA A 182 -15.83 9.58 7.25
CA ALA A 182 -17.14 9.01 7.54
C ALA A 182 -17.45 9.26 9.01
N VAL A 183 -18.34 10.20 9.30
CA VAL A 183 -19.10 10.22 10.55
C VAL A 183 -19.90 8.91 10.56
N TRP A 184 -19.28 7.91 11.12
CA TRP A 184 -19.84 6.57 11.22
C TRP A 184 -21.07 6.65 12.12
N PRO A 185 -22.26 6.26 11.68
CA PRO A 185 -23.47 6.38 12.48
C PRO A 185 -23.46 5.50 13.76
N PHE A 186 -22.38 4.80 14.01
CA PHE A 186 -22.17 3.95 15.19
C PHE A 186 -20.92 4.33 16.00
N ALA A 187 -20.37 5.53 15.82
CA ALA A 187 -19.35 6.06 16.72
C ALA A 187 -20.01 6.44 18.07
N THR A 188 -20.42 5.45 18.83
CA THR A 188 -20.66 5.61 20.26
C THR A 188 -19.33 5.91 20.93
N GLY A 189 -18.98 7.20 21.05
CA GLY A 189 -18.38 7.76 22.24
C GLY A 189 -16.99 7.32 22.67
N LYS A 190 -16.11 6.85 21.77
CA LYS A 190 -14.66 6.93 22.03
C LYS A 190 -13.99 7.42 20.76
N PRO A 191 -13.15 8.47 20.81
CA PRO A 191 -12.24 8.70 19.71
C PRO A 191 -11.47 7.39 19.57
N HIS A 192 -11.63 6.71 18.41
CA HIS A 192 -10.61 5.78 18.02
C HIS A 192 -9.34 6.63 18.00
N THR A 193 -8.49 6.36 18.96
CA THR A 193 -7.11 6.80 18.89
C THR A 193 -6.72 6.53 17.44
N ALA A 194 -6.43 7.63 16.73
CA ALA A 194 -5.93 7.57 15.38
C ALA A 194 -5.01 6.36 15.33
N MET A 195 -5.29 5.41 14.42
CA MET A 195 -4.40 4.30 14.21
C MET A 195 -3.00 4.91 14.22
N PRO A 196 -2.06 4.39 15.00
CA PRO A 196 -0.74 5.00 15.08
C PRO A 196 -0.34 5.18 13.63
N ASN A 197 -0.12 6.42 13.25
CA ASN A 197 0.29 6.82 11.91
C ASN A 197 1.58 6.05 11.66
N SER A 198 1.47 4.82 11.13
CA SER A 198 2.65 4.05 10.73
C SER A 198 3.43 4.80 9.66
N PHE A 199 2.85 5.88 9.18
CA PHE A 199 3.40 6.86 8.25
C PHE A 199 3.69 8.22 8.89
N VAL A 200 3.92 8.31 10.20
CA VAL A 200 4.69 9.43 10.70
C VAL A 200 6.11 9.15 10.18
N PRO A 201 6.67 9.98 9.29
CA PRO A 201 8.10 10.02 9.18
C PRO A 201 8.54 10.47 10.57
N THR A 202 8.87 9.55 11.44
CA THR A 202 9.89 9.86 12.41
C THR A 202 11.02 10.36 11.51
N ALA A 203 11.18 11.68 11.45
CA ALA A 203 12.48 12.22 11.13
C ALA A 203 13.40 11.23 11.82
N MET A 204 14.15 10.42 11.06
CA MET A 204 15.17 9.64 11.69
C MET A 204 15.89 10.69 12.51
N PRO A 205 15.84 10.64 13.85
CA PRO A 205 16.88 11.31 14.57
C PRO A 205 18.09 10.70 13.88
N MET A 206 18.90 11.50 13.23
CA MET A 206 20.31 11.18 13.14
C MET A 206 20.65 10.83 14.59
N GLN A 207 20.57 9.54 14.86
CA GLN A 207 21.05 9.05 16.14
C GLN A 207 22.49 9.53 16.12
N PRO A 208 22.87 10.43 17.01
CA PRO A 208 24.28 10.62 17.28
C PRO A 208 24.71 9.21 17.55
N ALA A 209 25.66 8.71 16.75
CA ALA A 209 26.12 7.32 16.67
C ALA A 209 25.95 6.69 18.05
N SER A 210 24.89 5.89 18.17
CA SER A 210 24.36 5.44 19.45
C SER A 210 25.56 4.96 20.21
N ALA A 211 25.73 5.44 21.42
CA ALA A 211 26.77 4.99 22.30
C ALA A 211 26.62 3.48 22.44
N ARG A 212 27.25 2.76 21.50
CA ARG A 212 27.36 1.31 21.51
C ARG A 212 27.93 1.01 22.86
N LYS A 213 27.19 0.28 23.68
CA LYS A 213 27.68 -0.11 25.00
C LYS A 213 29.00 -0.84 24.77
N ILE A 214 30.12 -0.15 25.05
CA ILE A 214 31.47 -0.65 24.77
C ILE A 214 31.82 -1.59 25.90
N TYR A 215 32.02 -2.85 25.55
CA TYR A 215 32.40 -3.86 26.52
C TYR A 215 33.92 -3.81 26.77
N PRO A 216 34.42 -4.25 27.95
CA PRO A 216 35.83 -4.14 28.31
C PRO A 216 36.80 -4.77 27.32
N ASN A 217 36.38 -5.75 26.55
CA ASN A 217 37.23 -6.45 25.57
C ASN A 217 37.09 -5.94 24.13
N ASP A 218 36.18 -5.00 23.85
CA ASP A 218 36.01 -4.43 22.52
C ASP A 218 37.22 -3.58 22.11
N PRO A 219 37.46 -3.41 20.79
CA PRO A 219 38.46 -2.46 20.29
C PRO A 219 38.14 -1.05 20.80
N CYS A 220 39.14 -0.33 21.28
CA CYS A 220 38.92 1.02 21.80
C CYS A 220 38.50 1.98 20.68
N PRO A 221 37.42 2.76 20.87
CA PRO A 221 36.92 3.68 19.86
C PRO A 221 37.85 4.86 19.55
N CYS A 222 38.92 5.06 20.35
CA CYS A 222 39.94 6.04 20.05
C CYS A 222 40.87 5.67 18.88
N GLY A 223 40.69 4.50 18.26
CA GLY A 223 41.49 4.06 17.12
C GLY A 223 42.90 3.50 17.50
N SER A 224 43.24 3.33 18.80
CA SER A 224 44.55 2.88 19.26
C SER A 224 44.84 1.38 19.02
N GLY A 225 43.87 0.61 18.50
CA GLY A 225 44.01 -0.85 18.31
C GLY A 225 44.01 -1.67 19.62
N LYS A 226 43.98 -1.02 20.80
CA LYS A 226 43.96 -1.69 22.11
C LYS A 226 42.54 -1.98 22.57
N LYS A 227 42.38 -3.03 23.43
CA LYS A 227 41.09 -3.31 24.07
C LYS A 227 40.68 -2.14 24.97
N TYR A 228 39.36 -1.82 25.02
CA TYR A 228 38.79 -0.68 25.73
C TYR A 228 39.28 -0.61 27.19
N LYS A 229 39.25 -1.74 27.94
CA LYS A 229 39.75 -1.84 29.32
C LYS A 229 41.25 -1.54 29.50
N LYS A 230 42.04 -1.61 28.42
CA LYS A 230 43.50 -1.31 28.44
C LYS A 230 43.83 0.04 27.81
N CYS A 231 42.82 0.85 27.47
CA CYS A 231 42.97 2.17 26.88
C CYS A 231 42.02 3.18 27.56
N CYS A 232 40.99 3.68 26.88
CA CYS A 232 40.10 4.72 27.43
C CYS A 232 39.17 4.21 28.55
N GLY A 233 39.00 2.92 28.71
CA GLY A 233 38.23 2.30 29.81
C GLY A 233 39.05 1.99 31.06
N ARG A 234 40.30 2.47 31.14
CA ARG A 234 41.14 2.31 32.32
C ARG A 234 40.81 3.44 33.30
N ARG A 235 40.07 3.11 34.37
CA ARG A 235 39.96 3.93 35.58
C ARG A 235 41.00 3.48 36.57
#